data_221e6be775157d9bb6530b7f16f26410
#
_entry.id   221e6be775157d9bb6530b7f16f26410
#
_cell.length_a   1.000
_cell.length_b   1.000
_cell.length_c   1.000
_cell.angle_alpha   90.00
_cell.angle_beta   90.00
_cell.angle_gamma   90.00
#
_symmetry.space_group_name_H-M   'P 1'
#
loop_
_entity.id
_entity.type
_entity.pdbx_description
1 polymer ?
#
loop_
_entity_poly.entity_id
_entity_poly.type
_entity_poly.pdbx_seq_one_letter_code
_entity_poly.pdbx_strand_id
1 'polypeptide(L)'
;MAKYTPRLKEPSKSDKNYIHYSAGGYNYCIEIENGSCLSNCVGYSWGRWRELLGKKPSLSNNNAENWYGYTQDGYKRGSTPKLGAVLCWRKGQVGVGSDGYGHVAIVEEIKANGDVVCSESVYGGARFRLKTYTKSSNYYLASGYVFQGFIYLPIEFEEEKEEVVAYKTGDYKVTADVLNVRSGPSTSYAKKSFSQLTKNAQEQVKKACGYEANGYVKGVECTISQVKGNWGKTPSGWICLDYCQKI
;
A
#
# COMPACT_ATOMS: atom_id res chain seq x y z
N MET A 1 8.65 -20.32 3.24
CA MET A 1 8.31 -19.10 4.01
C MET A 1 6.80 -18.97 4.05
N ALA A 2 6.22 -18.32 5.04
CA ALA A 2 4.78 -18.16 5.13
C ALA A 2 4.32 -17.05 4.15
N LYS A 3 3.13 -17.22 3.54
CA LYS A 3 2.51 -16.16 2.73
C LYS A 3 1.90 -15.11 3.66
N TYR A 4 2.14 -13.82 3.41
CA TYR A 4 1.49 -12.74 4.15
C TYR A 4 0.01 -12.66 3.78
N THR A 5 -0.84 -12.59 4.78
CA THR A 5 -2.28 -12.35 4.57
C THR A 5 -2.65 -10.98 5.15
N PRO A 6 -2.93 -9.98 4.29
CA PRO A 6 -3.28 -8.65 4.76
C PRO A 6 -4.64 -8.64 5.47
N ARG A 7 -4.75 -7.85 6.54
CA ARG A 7 -6.02 -7.60 7.21
C ARG A 7 -6.71 -6.39 6.60
N LEU A 8 -7.72 -6.66 5.81
CA LEU A 8 -8.47 -5.65 5.07
C LEU A 8 -9.85 -5.34 5.69
N LYS A 9 -10.21 -6.04 6.77
CA LYS A 9 -11.50 -5.87 7.47
C LYS A 9 -11.29 -5.87 8.98
N GLU A 10 -12.19 -5.21 9.71
CA GLU A 10 -12.19 -5.20 11.16
C GLU A 10 -12.17 -6.63 11.71
N PRO A 11 -11.36 -6.92 12.75
CA PRO A 11 -11.41 -8.20 13.45
C PRO A 11 -12.80 -8.47 13.99
N SER A 12 -13.25 -9.72 13.94
CA SER A 12 -14.54 -10.10 14.53
C SER A 12 -14.49 -9.94 16.06
N LYS A 13 -15.65 -9.73 16.68
CA LYS A 13 -15.76 -9.65 18.15
C LYS A 13 -15.34 -10.93 18.86
N SER A 14 -15.33 -12.07 18.16
CA SER A 14 -14.88 -13.36 18.67
C SER A 14 -13.40 -13.65 18.43
N ASP A 15 -12.67 -12.75 17.76
CA ASP A 15 -11.24 -12.92 17.51
C ASP A 15 -10.44 -12.75 18.81
N LYS A 16 -9.87 -13.86 19.27
CA LYS A 16 -9.14 -13.94 20.56
C LYS A 16 -7.83 -13.13 20.58
N ASN A 17 -7.37 -12.65 19.43
CA ASN A 17 -6.19 -11.79 19.36
C ASN A 17 -6.52 -10.35 19.75
N TYR A 18 -7.80 -9.98 19.75
CA TYR A 18 -8.27 -8.62 20.02
C TYR A 18 -9.34 -8.60 21.08
N ILE A 19 -9.34 -7.55 21.90
CA ILE A 19 -10.42 -7.24 22.83
C ILE A 19 -11.21 -6.05 22.30
N HIS A 20 -12.51 -6.20 22.14
CA HIS A 20 -13.40 -5.13 21.73
C HIS A 20 -13.88 -4.37 22.98
N TYR A 21 -13.24 -3.25 23.27
CA TYR A 21 -13.49 -2.46 24.46
C TYR A 21 -14.51 -1.36 24.18
N SER A 22 -15.54 -1.24 25.02
CA SER A 22 -16.62 -0.24 24.86
C SER A 22 -16.24 1.13 25.43
N ALA A 23 -15.34 1.19 26.39
CA ALA A 23 -14.99 2.39 27.15
C ALA A 23 -13.52 2.78 26.90
N GLY A 24 -13.17 3.25 25.70
CA GLY A 24 -11.86 3.78 25.37
C GLY A 24 -10.72 2.83 25.75
N GLY A 25 -10.24 2.08 24.81
CA GLY A 25 -9.16 1.13 25.05
C GLY A 25 -7.88 1.84 25.45
N TYR A 26 -7.30 1.44 26.56
CA TYR A 26 -6.02 1.92 27.02
C TYR A 26 -4.91 0.93 26.71
N ASN A 27 -3.66 1.40 26.74
CA ASN A 27 -2.49 0.57 26.52
C ASN A 27 -2.42 -0.61 27.47
N TYR A 28 -2.91 -0.49 28.70
CA TYR A 28 -2.92 -1.58 29.66
C TYR A 28 -3.71 -2.80 29.20
N CYS A 29 -4.59 -2.65 28.23
CA CYS A 29 -5.32 -3.79 27.64
C CYS A 29 -4.40 -4.83 27.02
N ILE A 30 -3.24 -4.43 26.54
CA ILE A 30 -2.26 -5.35 25.96
C ILE A 30 -1.56 -6.21 27.01
N GLU A 31 -1.64 -5.85 28.28
CA GLU A 31 -1.13 -6.62 29.41
C GLU A 31 -2.08 -7.79 29.77
N ILE A 32 -3.32 -7.72 29.29
CA ILE A 32 -4.30 -8.77 29.53
C ILE A 32 -3.95 -9.97 28.66
N GLU A 33 -3.82 -11.13 29.26
CA GLU A 33 -3.41 -12.36 28.58
C GLU A 33 -4.29 -12.75 27.38
N ASN A 34 -5.53 -12.29 27.37
CA ASN A 34 -6.55 -12.67 26.39
C ASN A 34 -6.55 -11.81 25.10
N GLY A 35 -5.61 -10.88 24.91
CA GLY A 35 -5.55 -10.11 23.67
C GLY A 35 -5.32 -8.62 23.88
N SER A 36 -5.83 -7.80 22.95
CA SER A 36 -5.61 -6.35 22.92
C SER A 36 -6.89 -5.57 22.67
N CYS A 37 -6.88 -4.26 22.98
CA CYS A 37 -8.06 -3.42 22.90
C CYS A 37 -8.34 -2.85 21.51
N LEU A 38 -9.62 -2.69 21.20
CA LEU A 38 -10.19 -1.79 20.21
C LEU A 38 -11.22 -0.86 20.89
N SER A 39 -11.26 0.46 20.63
CA SER A 39 -10.50 1.21 19.62
C SER A 39 -9.27 1.87 20.26
N ASN A 40 -8.11 1.42 19.89
CA ASN A 40 -6.82 1.95 20.34
C ASN A 40 -5.72 1.47 19.40
N CYS A 41 -4.82 2.36 18.98
CA CYS A 41 -3.78 2.04 18.00
C CYS A 41 -2.77 1.02 18.52
N VAL A 42 -2.32 1.15 19.77
CA VAL A 42 -1.38 0.19 20.37
C VAL A 42 -2.04 -1.16 20.62
N GLY A 43 -3.29 -1.15 21.12
CA GLY A 43 -4.06 -2.36 21.33
C GLY A 43 -4.29 -3.13 20.02
N TYR A 44 -4.66 -2.42 18.95
CA TYR A 44 -4.84 -3.02 17.64
C TYR A 44 -3.53 -3.60 17.08
N SER A 45 -2.47 -2.80 17.05
CA SER A 45 -1.18 -3.23 16.49
C SER A 45 -0.58 -4.41 17.24
N TRP A 46 -0.71 -4.43 18.57
CA TRP A 46 -0.30 -5.54 19.40
C TRP A 46 -1.12 -6.81 19.07
N GLY A 47 -2.45 -6.69 18.94
CA GLY A 47 -3.32 -7.80 18.56
C GLY A 47 -3.03 -8.34 17.17
N ARG A 48 -2.77 -7.46 16.20
CA ARG A 48 -2.39 -7.86 14.84
C ARG A 48 -1.06 -8.64 14.83
N TRP A 49 -0.09 -8.22 15.63
CA TRP A 49 1.15 -8.97 15.77
C TRP A 49 0.94 -10.32 16.48
N ARG A 50 0.07 -10.38 17.48
CA ARG A 50 -0.31 -11.65 18.10
C ARG A 50 -0.93 -12.62 17.09
N GLU A 51 -1.79 -12.11 16.22
CA GLU A 51 -2.37 -12.89 15.13
C GLU A 51 -1.29 -13.41 14.17
N LEU A 52 -0.40 -12.54 13.70
CA LEU A 52 0.67 -12.89 12.76
C LEU A 52 1.71 -13.84 13.34
N LEU A 53 2.05 -13.68 14.63
CA LEU A 53 3.03 -14.50 15.33
C LEU A 53 2.45 -15.83 15.84
N GLY A 54 1.12 -15.91 16.01
CA GLY A 54 0.47 -17.03 16.71
C GLY A 54 0.81 -17.09 18.21
N LYS A 55 1.45 -16.06 18.75
CA LYS A 55 1.85 -15.95 20.17
C LYS A 55 1.90 -14.49 20.61
N LYS A 56 1.98 -14.26 21.92
CA LYS A 56 2.10 -12.94 22.53
C LYS A 56 3.37 -12.21 22.03
N PRO A 57 3.26 -11.02 21.43
CA PRO A 57 4.43 -10.21 21.06
C PRO A 57 5.06 -9.55 22.29
N SER A 58 6.34 -9.21 22.19
CA SER A 58 7.08 -8.48 23.24
C SER A 58 7.07 -6.96 23.02
N LEU A 59 6.13 -6.43 22.21
CA LEU A 59 5.98 -5.00 21.98
C LEU A 59 5.73 -4.26 23.31
N SER A 60 6.18 -3.00 23.37
CA SER A 60 5.96 -2.15 24.53
C SER A 60 4.48 -2.02 24.91
N ASN A 61 4.19 -1.97 26.20
CA ASN A 61 2.85 -1.67 26.73
C ASN A 61 2.64 -0.16 26.97
N ASN A 62 3.61 0.67 26.64
CA ASN A 62 3.52 2.13 26.75
C ASN A 62 2.73 2.76 25.60
N ASN A 63 2.56 4.09 25.67
CA ASN A 63 1.98 4.88 24.58
C ASN A 63 2.78 4.73 23.27
N ALA A 64 2.08 4.88 22.15
CA ALA A 64 2.59 4.61 20.81
C ALA A 64 3.93 5.28 20.48
N GLU A 65 4.15 6.51 20.93
CA GLU A 65 5.38 7.26 20.67
C GLU A 65 6.64 6.63 21.27
N ASN A 66 6.47 5.80 22.32
CA ASN A 66 7.58 5.12 22.98
C ASN A 66 7.95 3.79 22.31
N TRP A 67 7.11 3.29 21.40
CA TRP A 67 7.30 1.98 20.79
C TRP A 67 8.58 1.90 19.97
N TYR A 68 8.85 2.90 19.13
CA TYR A 68 10.04 2.88 18.29
C TYR A 68 11.35 2.94 19.09
N GLY A 69 11.37 3.68 20.19
CA GLY A 69 12.53 3.77 21.08
C GLY A 69 12.70 2.60 22.08
N TYR A 70 11.68 1.75 22.22
CA TYR A 70 11.70 0.62 23.15
C TYR A 70 12.46 -0.57 22.57
N THR A 71 13.75 -0.67 22.86
CA THR A 71 14.64 -1.70 22.26
C THR A 71 14.69 -3.01 23.05
N GLN A 72 14.09 -3.06 24.25
CA GLN A 72 14.05 -4.27 25.09
C GLN A 72 13.17 -5.38 24.53
N ASP A 73 12.35 -5.07 23.53
CA ASP A 73 11.53 -6.05 22.79
C ASP A 73 12.35 -6.95 21.86
N GLY A 74 13.60 -6.58 21.56
CA GLY A 74 14.52 -7.33 20.70
C GLY A 74 14.20 -7.26 19.19
N TYR A 75 13.18 -6.48 18.79
CA TYR A 75 12.81 -6.38 17.38
C TYR A 75 13.72 -5.42 16.61
N LYS A 76 13.97 -5.73 15.34
CA LYS A 76 14.72 -4.85 14.43
C LYS A 76 13.85 -3.66 14.01
N ARG A 77 14.52 -2.55 13.73
CA ARG A 77 13.91 -1.28 13.31
C ARG A 77 14.59 -0.72 12.09
N GLY A 78 13.90 0.15 11.34
CA GLY A 78 14.47 0.82 10.18
C GLY A 78 13.50 1.78 9.51
N SER A 79 13.93 2.37 8.40
CA SER A 79 13.17 3.35 7.62
C SER A 79 12.50 2.78 6.36
N THR A 80 12.79 1.53 6.02
CA THR A 80 12.21 0.85 4.85
C THR A 80 10.98 0.05 5.28
N PRO A 81 9.82 0.19 4.62
CA PRO A 81 8.64 -0.58 4.98
C PRO A 81 8.84 -2.08 4.72
N LYS A 82 8.25 -2.91 5.58
CA LYS A 82 8.10 -4.35 5.40
C LYS A 82 6.67 -4.77 5.73
N LEU A 83 6.16 -5.80 5.10
CA LEU A 83 4.83 -6.35 5.41
C LEU A 83 4.75 -6.77 6.88
N GLY A 84 3.64 -6.45 7.53
CA GLY A 84 3.41 -6.69 8.95
C GLY A 84 4.19 -5.77 9.90
N ALA A 85 5.05 -4.87 9.40
CA ALA A 85 5.77 -3.94 10.26
C ALA A 85 4.83 -2.95 10.96
N VAL A 86 5.22 -2.54 12.18
CA VAL A 86 4.56 -1.41 12.85
C VAL A 86 5.14 -0.11 12.34
N LEU A 87 4.33 0.73 11.74
CA LEU A 87 4.66 2.10 11.37
C LEU A 87 4.42 3.01 12.58
N CYS A 88 5.44 3.78 13.00
CA CYS A 88 5.45 4.52 14.24
C CYS A 88 5.55 6.04 14.03
N TRP A 89 4.72 6.78 14.75
CA TRP A 89 4.80 8.23 14.85
C TRP A 89 4.83 8.68 16.32
N ARG A 90 5.68 9.63 16.57
CA ARG A 90 5.69 10.41 17.79
C ARG A 90 4.82 11.65 17.60
N LYS A 91 4.18 12.16 18.66
CA LYS A 91 3.47 13.43 18.65
C LYS A 91 4.26 14.48 19.41
N GLY A 92 4.39 15.69 18.85
CA GLY A 92 5.23 16.74 19.34
C GLY A 92 6.55 16.90 18.60
N GLN A 93 7.30 17.96 18.91
CA GLN A 93 8.58 18.26 18.26
C GLN A 93 9.71 17.42 18.85
N VAL A 94 10.61 16.96 17.98
CA VAL A 94 11.83 16.27 18.42
C VAL A 94 12.68 17.25 19.25
N GLY A 95 13.05 16.85 20.46
CA GLY A 95 13.87 17.66 21.37
C GLY A 95 13.13 18.69 22.25
N VAL A 96 11.84 18.91 22.04
CA VAL A 96 11.03 19.88 22.81
C VAL A 96 9.98 19.21 23.70
N GLY A 97 10.06 17.91 23.84
CA GLY A 97 9.07 17.11 24.54
C GLY A 97 7.98 16.62 23.60
N SER A 98 7.21 15.69 24.10
CA SER A 98 6.12 15.02 23.44
C SER A 98 4.91 15.05 24.38
N ASP A 99 3.69 14.92 23.83
CA ASP A 99 2.49 14.81 24.67
C ASP A 99 2.26 13.38 25.20
N GLY A 100 3.18 12.44 24.92
CA GLY A 100 3.14 11.08 25.41
C GLY A 100 2.25 10.13 24.63
N TYR A 101 1.60 10.54 23.54
CA TYR A 101 0.59 9.71 22.86
C TYR A 101 1.12 9.02 21.59
N GLY A 102 1.45 9.76 20.55
CA GLY A 102 1.88 9.21 19.27
C GLY A 102 0.80 8.42 18.53
N HIS A 103 1.22 7.66 17.52
CA HIS A 103 0.35 6.74 16.78
C HIS A 103 1.16 5.57 16.20
N VAL A 104 0.50 4.43 16.03
CA VAL A 104 1.06 3.25 15.36
C VAL A 104 0.02 2.63 14.43
N ALA A 105 0.51 2.03 13.35
CA ALA A 105 -0.31 1.31 12.36
C ALA A 105 0.46 0.10 11.83
N ILE A 106 -0.24 -0.87 11.23
CA ILE A 106 0.38 -2.06 10.66
C ILE A 106 0.42 -1.98 9.14
N VAL A 107 1.58 -2.21 8.55
CA VAL A 107 1.76 -2.25 7.10
C VAL A 107 1.13 -3.52 6.54
N GLU A 108 0.07 -3.37 5.75
CA GLU A 108 -0.64 -4.49 5.13
C GLU A 108 -0.27 -4.68 3.66
N GLU A 109 0.11 -3.60 2.97
CA GLU A 109 0.52 -3.62 1.56
C GLU A 109 1.64 -2.60 1.35
N ILE A 110 2.56 -2.90 0.45
CA ILE A 110 3.62 -1.98 0.00
C ILE A 110 3.48 -1.83 -1.51
N LYS A 111 3.22 -0.61 -1.96
CA LYS A 111 3.08 -0.28 -3.39
C LYS A 111 4.44 -0.13 -4.06
N ALA A 112 4.51 -0.32 -5.37
CA ALA A 112 5.74 -0.21 -6.15
C ALA A 112 6.48 1.15 -6.00
N ASN A 113 5.75 2.24 -5.69
CA ASN A 113 6.34 3.55 -5.41
C ASN A 113 6.82 3.73 -3.96
N GLY A 114 6.65 2.70 -3.13
CA GLY A 114 7.01 2.69 -1.71
C GLY A 114 5.96 3.28 -0.77
N ASP A 115 4.77 3.65 -1.26
CA ASP A 115 3.63 3.97 -0.41
C ASP A 115 3.16 2.71 0.31
N VAL A 116 2.58 2.87 1.49
CA VAL A 116 2.08 1.74 2.28
C VAL A 116 0.59 1.88 2.54
N VAL A 117 -0.15 0.79 2.42
CA VAL A 117 -1.50 0.68 2.96
C VAL A 117 -1.39 0.07 4.34
N CYS A 118 -1.89 0.78 5.33
CA CYS A 118 -1.86 0.34 6.72
C CYS A 118 -3.27 0.07 7.23
N SER A 119 -3.38 -0.93 8.09
CA SER A 119 -4.52 -1.13 8.95
C SER A 119 -4.24 -0.49 10.31
N GLU A 120 -5.25 0.17 10.88
CA GLU A 120 -5.11 0.88 12.14
C GLU A 120 -6.43 1.01 12.89
N SER A 121 -6.32 1.22 14.20
CA SER A 121 -7.40 1.63 15.08
C SER A 121 -7.05 2.99 15.69
N VAL A 122 -8.05 3.82 16.01
CA VAL A 122 -7.83 5.18 16.54
C VAL A 122 -8.48 5.30 17.89
N TYR A 123 -7.71 5.71 18.89
CA TYR A 123 -8.23 5.94 20.24
C TYR A 123 -9.40 6.94 20.23
N GLY A 124 -10.52 6.55 20.81
CA GLY A 124 -11.74 7.36 20.81
C GLY A 124 -12.38 7.60 19.44
N GLY A 125 -11.92 6.91 18.38
CA GLY A 125 -12.36 7.07 17.00
C GLY A 125 -12.67 5.75 16.31
N ALA A 126 -12.20 5.61 15.07
CA ALA A 126 -12.42 4.42 14.25
C ALA A 126 -11.83 3.18 14.93
N ARG A 127 -12.63 2.13 15.07
CA ARG A 127 -12.19 0.83 15.60
C ARG A 127 -11.25 0.12 14.64
N PHE A 128 -11.48 0.30 13.36
CA PHE A 128 -10.66 -0.20 12.27
C PHE A 128 -10.80 0.70 11.05
N ARG A 129 -9.70 0.96 10.38
CA ARG A 129 -9.70 1.57 9.04
C ARG A 129 -8.44 1.17 8.28
N LEU A 130 -8.51 1.27 6.96
CA LEU A 130 -7.35 1.23 6.08
C LEU A 130 -6.97 2.67 5.69
N LYS A 131 -5.68 2.98 5.71
CA LYS A 131 -5.16 4.28 5.30
C LYS A 131 -3.87 4.12 4.51
N THR A 132 -3.74 4.87 3.42
CA THR A 132 -2.49 4.93 2.66
C THR A 132 -1.62 6.05 3.20
N TYR A 133 -0.36 5.74 3.47
CA TYR A 133 0.68 6.69 3.82
C TYR A 133 1.72 6.73 2.72
N THR A 134 2.03 7.94 2.21
CA THR A 134 2.88 8.09 1.04
C THR A 134 4.35 8.28 1.42
N LYS A 135 5.23 7.60 0.72
CA LYS A 135 6.68 7.74 0.90
C LYS A 135 7.15 9.16 0.57
N SER A 136 6.57 9.78 -0.46
CA SER A 136 6.93 11.14 -0.89
C SER A 136 6.66 12.22 0.17
N SER A 137 5.72 11.98 1.08
CA SER A 137 5.43 12.84 2.24
C SER A 137 6.12 12.37 3.52
N ASN A 138 7.10 11.47 3.43
CA ASN A 138 7.74 10.82 4.57
C ASN A 138 6.71 10.19 5.53
N TYR A 139 5.72 9.48 4.96
CA TYR A 139 4.63 8.83 5.69
C TYR A 139 3.88 9.77 6.65
N TYR A 140 3.62 10.99 6.21
CA TYR A 140 2.95 12.03 7.01
C TYR A 140 1.59 11.56 7.55
N LEU A 141 1.39 11.70 8.86
CA LEU A 141 0.13 11.35 9.53
C LEU A 141 -0.80 12.56 9.65
N ALA A 142 -0.34 13.60 10.32
CA ALA A 142 -1.05 14.85 10.58
C ALA A 142 -0.07 15.89 11.17
N SER A 143 -0.51 17.15 11.28
CA SER A 143 0.26 18.20 11.95
C SER A 143 0.62 17.82 13.39
N GLY A 144 1.84 18.09 13.80
CA GLY A 144 2.37 17.74 15.11
C GLY A 144 2.82 16.28 15.27
N TYR A 145 2.68 15.43 14.24
CA TYR A 145 3.23 14.07 14.27
C TYR A 145 4.52 13.98 13.47
N VAL A 146 5.49 13.24 14.01
CA VAL A 146 6.78 12.98 13.40
C VAL A 146 6.94 11.48 13.16
N PHE A 147 7.20 11.10 11.92
CA PHE A 147 7.52 9.72 11.57
C PHE A 147 8.83 9.30 12.24
N GLN A 148 8.81 8.13 12.90
CA GLN A 148 9.98 7.58 13.60
C GLN A 148 10.62 6.43 12.82
N GLY A 149 9.84 5.63 12.11
CA GLY A 149 10.29 4.46 11.37
C GLY A 149 9.34 3.27 11.53
N PHE A 150 9.86 2.10 11.20
CA PHE A 150 9.16 0.82 11.24
C PHE A 150 9.80 -0.11 12.26
N ILE A 151 8.99 -0.82 13.05
CA ILE A 151 9.42 -1.97 13.86
C ILE A 151 9.09 -3.22 13.04
N TYR A 152 10.07 -4.09 12.84
CA TYR A 152 9.91 -5.24 11.94
C TYR A 152 9.40 -6.46 12.68
N LEU A 153 8.35 -7.06 12.13
CA LEU A 153 7.89 -8.37 12.56
C LEU A 153 9.03 -9.38 12.35
N PRO A 154 9.32 -10.24 13.34
CA PRO A 154 10.42 -11.23 13.24
C PRO A 154 10.03 -12.47 12.43
N ILE A 155 9.29 -12.28 11.33
CA ILE A 155 8.90 -13.29 10.35
C ILE A 155 9.24 -12.73 8.97
N GLU A 156 9.90 -13.53 8.16
CA GLU A 156 10.05 -13.25 6.74
C GLU A 156 8.89 -13.94 6.00
N PHE A 157 8.12 -13.11 5.32
CA PHE A 157 7.11 -13.61 4.38
C PHE A 157 7.76 -13.84 3.01
N GLU A 158 7.19 -14.76 2.25
CA GLU A 158 7.48 -14.80 0.82
C GLU A 158 7.11 -13.43 0.27
N GLU A 159 8.09 -12.72 -0.26
CA GLU A 159 7.75 -11.60 -1.14
C GLU A 159 6.90 -12.22 -2.25
N GLU A 160 5.62 -11.80 -2.35
CA GLU A 160 4.96 -11.96 -3.63
C GLU A 160 5.88 -11.20 -4.60
N LYS A 161 6.74 -11.94 -5.28
CA LYS A 161 7.26 -11.45 -6.54
C LYS A 161 5.97 -11.20 -7.32
N GLU A 162 5.54 -9.91 -7.41
CA GLU A 162 4.75 -9.55 -8.57
C GLU A 162 5.45 -10.31 -9.68
N GLU A 163 4.78 -11.28 -10.31
CA GLU A 163 5.24 -11.79 -11.57
C GLU A 163 5.41 -10.52 -12.39
N VAL A 164 6.67 -10.08 -12.49
CA VAL A 164 7.01 -9.01 -13.42
C VAL A 164 6.66 -9.68 -14.73
N VAL A 165 5.43 -9.43 -15.16
CA VAL A 165 4.99 -9.86 -16.49
C VAL A 165 5.99 -9.16 -17.39
N ALA A 166 7.01 -9.93 -17.76
CA ALA A 166 8.08 -9.43 -18.62
C ALA A 166 7.44 -9.25 -19.98
N TYR A 167 6.79 -8.10 -20.16
CA TYR A 167 6.23 -7.74 -21.43
C TYR A 167 7.30 -7.86 -22.51
N LYS A 168 6.94 -8.43 -23.63
CA LYS A 168 7.84 -8.64 -24.77
C LYS A 168 7.33 -7.79 -25.93
N THR A 169 8.20 -7.46 -26.85
CA THR A 169 7.81 -6.92 -28.16
C THR A 169 6.92 -7.91 -28.92
N GLY A 170 6.17 -7.45 -29.90
CA GLY A 170 5.24 -8.25 -30.69
C GLY A 170 3.85 -7.62 -30.72
N ASP A 171 2.85 -8.41 -31.14
CA ASP A 171 1.50 -7.92 -31.35
C ASP A 171 0.64 -8.04 -30.11
N TYR A 172 -0.15 -7.00 -29.88
CA TYR A 172 -1.03 -6.87 -28.73
C TYR A 172 -2.40 -6.34 -29.15
N LYS A 173 -3.41 -6.75 -28.41
CA LYS A 173 -4.79 -6.30 -28.54
C LYS A 173 -5.22 -5.54 -27.30
N VAL A 174 -5.79 -4.36 -27.47
CA VAL A 174 -6.27 -3.53 -26.36
C VAL A 174 -7.51 -4.13 -25.73
N THR A 175 -7.52 -4.23 -24.39
CA THR A 175 -8.64 -4.79 -23.61
C THR A 175 -9.45 -3.72 -22.88
N ALA A 176 -8.87 -2.53 -22.63
CA ALA A 176 -9.54 -1.40 -22.01
C ALA A 176 -10.49 -0.69 -22.99
N ASP A 177 -11.57 -0.09 -22.47
CA ASP A 177 -12.52 0.66 -23.29
C ASP A 177 -11.85 1.85 -23.97
N VAL A 178 -11.01 2.60 -23.29
CA VAL A 178 -10.11 3.62 -23.87
C VAL A 178 -8.74 3.55 -23.18
N LEU A 179 -7.70 3.38 -23.96
CA LEU A 179 -6.30 3.35 -23.53
C LEU A 179 -5.55 4.55 -24.06
N ASN A 180 -5.06 5.41 -23.15
CA ASN A 180 -4.29 6.59 -23.52
C ASN A 180 -3.00 6.21 -24.27
N VAL A 181 -2.73 6.85 -25.39
CA VAL A 181 -1.44 6.87 -26.06
C VAL A 181 -0.66 8.08 -25.59
N ARG A 182 0.60 7.92 -25.19
CA ARG A 182 1.42 8.96 -24.59
C ARG A 182 2.72 9.19 -25.37
N SER A 183 3.34 10.36 -25.17
CA SER A 183 4.64 10.70 -25.78
C SER A 183 5.82 9.94 -25.16
N GLY A 184 5.66 9.31 -24.00
CA GLY A 184 6.70 8.55 -23.30
C GLY A 184 6.15 7.50 -22.34
N PRO A 185 7.03 6.66 -21.77
CA PRO A 185 6.66 5.46 -21.02
C PRO A 185 6.36 5.74 -19.54
N SER A 186 5.43 6.63 -19.25
CA SER A 186 4.84 6.81 -17.91
C SER A 186 3.57 7.68 -17.97
N THR A 187 2.82 7.73 -16.88
CA THR A 187 1.63 8.59 -16.76
C THR A 187 1.93 10.08 -16.73
N SER A 188 3.18 10.47 -16.48
CA SER A 188 3.63 11.89 -16.49
C SER A 188 3.79 12.47 -17.89
N TYR A 189 3.91 11.63 -18.94
CA TYR A 189 4.03 12.10 -20.30
C TYR A 189 2.67 12.51 -20.89
N ALA A 190 2.72 13.50 -21.78
CA ALA A 190 1.53 14.05 -22.41
C ALA A 190 0.73 12.98 -23.15
N LYS A 191 -0.61 13.04 -23.01
CA LYS A 191 -1.54 12.23 -23.80
C LYS A 191 -1.61 12.76 -25.24
N LYS A 192 -1.73 11.86 -26.19
CA LYS A 192 -1.97 12.21 -27.58
C LYS A 192 -3.48 12.25 -27.87
N SER A 193 -3.88 13.24 -28.67
CA SER A 193 -5.22 13.31 -29.24
C SER A 193 -5.37 12.33 -30.41
N PHE A 194 -6.61 12.09 -30.84
CA PHE A 194 -6.89 11.25 -32.00
C PHE A 194 -6.10 11.65 -33.26
N SER A 195 -6.05 12.96 -33.56
CA SER A 195 -5.31 13.49 -34.73
C SER A 195 -3.79 13.26 -34.66
N GLN A 196 -3.25 12.98 -33.49
CA GLN A 196 -1.82 12.69 -33.27
C GLN A 196 -1.49 11.19 -33.36
N LEU A 197 -2.49 10.33 -33.54
CA LEU A 197 -2.28 8.92 -33.81
C LEU A 197 -1.89 8.73 -35.26
N THR A 198 -1.25 7.62 -35.60
CA THR A 198 -1.01 7.25 -37.01
C THR A 198 -2.33 7.02 -37.76
N LYS A 199 -2.34 7.20 -39.09
CA LYS A 199 -3.55 6.98 -39.91
C LYS A 199 -4.15 5.62 -39.71
N ASN A 200 -3.34 4.55 -39.73
CA ASN A 200 -3.78 3.21 -39.45
C ASN A 200 -4.46 3.05 -38.11
N ALA A 201 -3.88 3.65 -37.05
CA ALA A 201 -4.47 3.62 -35.70
C ALA A 201 -5.80 4.39 -35.65
N GLN A 202 -5.91 5.53 -36.34
CA GLN A 202 -7.15 6.29 -36.45
C GLN A 202 -8.26 5.46 -37.13
N GLU A 203 -7.93 4.76 -38.20
CA GLU A 203 -8.87 3.88 -38.92
C GLU A 203 -9.35 2.73 -38.03
N GLN A 204 -8.42 2.06 -37.32
CA GLN A 204 -8.77 0.98 -36.39
C GLN A 204 -9.66 1.47 -35.25
N VAL A 205 -9.36 2.64 -34.67
CA VAL A 205 -10.17 3.24 -33.62
C VAL A 205 -11.57 3.55 -34.12
N LYS A 206 -11.71 4.24 -35.24
CA LYS A 206 -13.03 4.51 -35.87
C LYS A 206 -13.82 3.23 -36.18
N LYS A 207 -13.16 2.20 -36.71
CA LYS A 207 -13.78 0.90 -37.00
C LYS A 207 -14.27 0.21 -35.71
N ALA A 208 -13.51 0.33 -34.58
CA ALA A 208 -13.80 -0.35 -33.35
C ALA A 208 -14.91 0.32 -32.53
N CYS A 209 -14.98 1.67 -32.50
CA CYS A 209 -15.91 2.38 -31.63
C CYS A 209 -16.86 3.36 -32.33
N GLY A 210 -16.66 3.64 -33.61
CA GLY A 210 -17.53 4.53 -34.41
C GLY A 210 -17.27 6.03 -34.23
N TYR A 211 -16.30 6.45 -33.38
CA TYR A 211 -15.97 7.85 -33.13
C TYR A 211 -14.46 8.08 -32.99
N GLU A 212 -14.04 9.34 -32.89
CA GLU A 212 -12.64 9.75 -32.77
C GLU A 212 -12.17 9.76 -31.30
N ALA A 213 -11.86 8.60 -30.73
CA ALA A 213 -11.38 8.48 -29.36
C ALA A 213 -9.94 8.98 -29.22
N ASN A 214 -9.64 9.74 -28.16
CA ASN A 214 -8.30 10.21 -27.84
C ASN A 214 -7.44 9.12 -27.17
N GLY A 215 -7.13 8.08 -27.95
CA GLY A 215 -6.38 6.90 -27.54
C GLY A 215 -6.80 5.66 -28.33
N TYR A 216 -6.27 4.51 -27.95
CA TYR A 216 -6.71 3.24 -28.49
C TYR A 216 -7.96 2.77 -27.74
N VAL A 217 -8.81 2.03 -28.41
CA VAL A 217 -10.03 1.47 -27.81
C VAL A 217 -9.97 -0.05 -27.83
N LYS A 218 -10.85 -0.69 -27.05
CA LYS A 218 -10.98 -2.15 -26.98
C LYS A 218 -11.07 -2.77 -28.37
N GLY A 219 -10.24 -3.77 -28.60
CA GLY A 219 -10.16 -4.48 -29.89
C GLY A 219 -9.14 -3.93 -30.88
N VAL A 220 -8.57 -2.73 -30.65
CA VAL A 220 -7.46 -2.22 -31.48
C VAL A 220 -6.24 -3.12 -31.32
N GLU A 221 -5.64 -3.52 -32.44
CA GLU A 221 -4.42 -4.31 -32.49
C GLU A 221 -3.23 -3.41 -32.85
N CYS A 222 -2.09 -3.64 -32.17
CA CYS A 222 -0.89 -2.84 -32.37
C CYS A 222 0.37 -3.66 -32.12
N THR A 223 1.42 -3.37 -32.90
CA THR A 223 2.74 -3.97 -32.72
C THR A 223 3.56 -3.14 -31.74
N ILE A 224 4.10 -3.79 -30.73
CA ILE A 224 5.02 -3.21 -29.75
C ILE A 224 6.46 -3.43 -30.18
N SER A 225 7.13 -2.34 -30.52
CA SER A 225 8.52 -2.34 -30.99
C SER A 225 9.56 -2.22 -29.88
N GLN A 226 9.17 -1.71 -28.71
CA GLN A 226 10.03 -1.52 -27.54
C GLN A 226 9.20 -1.64 -26.25
N VAL A 227 9.79 -2.20 -25.18
CA VAL A 227 9.17 -2.29 -23.87
C VAL A 227 10.03 -1.58 -22.85
N LYS A 228 9.38 -0.82 -21.92
CA LYS A 228 10.03 -0.22 -20.76
C LYS A 228 9.08 -0.35 -19.55
N GLY A 229 9.42 -1.25 -18.62
CA GLY A 229 8.52 -1.68 -17.54
C GLY A 229 7.22 -2.26 -18.13
N ASN A 230 6.09 -1.74 -17.71
CA ASN A 230 4.77 -2.10 -18.26
C ASN A 230 4.31 -1.20 -19.43
N TRP A 231 5.22 -0.47 -20.06
CA TRP A 231 4.94 0.40 -21.21
C TRP A 231 5.47 -0.20 -22.51
N GLY A 232 4.61 -0.23 -23.53
CA GLY A 232 4.95 -0.67 -24.88
C GLY A 232 4.90 0.49 -25.87
N LYS A 233 5.91 0.56 -26.76
CA LYS A 233 5.98 1.58 -27.80
C LYS A 233 5.31 1.07 -29.07
N THR A 234 4.24 1.74 -29.48
CA THR A 234 3.56 1.58 -30.78
C THR A 234 4.04 2.66 -31.76
N PRO A 235 3.70 2.56 -33.04
CA PRO A 235 3.96 3.65 -34.01
C PRO A 235 3.32 5.00 -33.60
N SER A 236 2.19 4.97 -32.89
CA SER A 236 1.51 6.19 -32.42
C SER A 236 2.11 6.76 -31.14
N GLY A 237 2.84 5.98 -30.34
CA GLY A 237 3.40 6.39 -29.04
C GLY A 237 3.43 5.26 -28.04
N TRP A 238 3.43 5.58 -26.75
CA TRP A 238 3.53 4.62 -25.67
C TRP A 238 2.16 4.33 -25.04
N ILE A 239 1.89 3.05 -24.79
CA ILE A 239 0.67 2.55 -24.12
C ILE A 239 1.06 1.68 -22.93
N CYS A 240 0.19 1.59 -21.94
CA CYS A 240 0.36 0.69 -20.79
C CYS A 240 -0.10 -0.72 -21.16
N LEU A 241 0.79 -1.69 -21.08
CA LEU A 241 0.53 -3.08 -21.49
C LEU A 241 -0.32 -3.86 -20.51
N ASP A 242 -0.52 -3.35 -19.27
CA ASP A 242 -1.45 -3.92 -18.28
C ASP A 242 -2.91 -3.93 -18.81
N TYR A 243 -3.20 -3.09 -19.81
CA TYR A 243 -4.50 -2.97 -20.48
C TYR A 243 -4.51 -3.60 -21.87
N CYS A 244 -3.60 -4.53 -22.12
CA CYS A 244 -3.46 -5.20 -23.40
C CYS A 244 -3.27 -6.71 -23.21
N GLN A 245 -3.71 -7.47 -24.16
CA GLN A 245 -3.46 -8.91 -24.27
C GLN A 245 -2.48 -9.14 -25.41
N LYS A 246 -1.44 -9.92 -25.17
CA LYS A 246 -0.52 -10.37 -26.23
C LYS A 246 -1.24 -11.36 -27.13
N ILE A 247 -1.09 -11.23 -28.44
CA ILE A 247 -1.65 -12.10 -29.47
C ILE A 247 -0.56 -12.72 -30.34
#